data_5191a66acca2d9aac0e9346762abc3e9
#
_entry.id   5191a66acca2d9aac0e9346762abc3e9
#
_cell.length_a   1.000
_cell.length_b   1.000
_cell.length_c   1.000
_cell.angle_alpha   90.00
_cell.angle_beta   90.00
_cell.angle_gamma   90.00
#
_symmetry.space_group_name_H-M   'P 1'
#
loop_
_entity.id
_entity.type
_entity.pdbx_description
1 polymer ?
#
loop_
_entity_poly.entity_id
_entity_poly.type
_entity_poly.pdbx_seq_one_letter_code
_entity_poly.pdbx_strand_id
1 'polypeptide(L)'
;MLQELAFTGQWRHYQKRVLDKSDAFMADGHLHLVAAPGSGKTTLGIEFIRRFGQPTLILAPTVTIRQQWVDRIIQAFLSDESQAEQLISQDLKHPKLITVATYQALHSAMNQVVGQSQAEDTDDQAEIETFDFKGFDIFTTFKAISLGTLCLDECHHLRNEWWKSLEAFRQAFPDLKMISLTATPPYEGDPALWDRYIRMCGEIDEEITVPELVKEETLCPHQDYVYFAFPTKEEQEQLDAFSQQKNALLQQLTSDPLFCQHLQNCQALSGQISDDELLNEPKYLSATLIFLRSKGIDFPKRFQDLLGAKKLPAFTLDWLEILLQGLLFQVPHWYNLPEEYEKQLLHELKAASLIDRKQVKLVRNKKQDLLLNQSLGKLNAVREIFKAEYQALGSQLRQLVLTDYIRQDFEVHLGDKDAQFTQLGVLSYFESIRRESLEQATPPAIAVLTGSIVIIPTVAKSRLEELLGSDRLTYQSVGQLSPDDFLKVRLVGSQHDLVTAVTSSFKKGLSKSSLEPSPFWEKAGMLLASTL
;
A
#
# COMPACT_ATOMS: atom_id res chain seq x y z
N MET A 1 23.70 -11.15 26.98
CA MET A 1 23.55 -9.94 26.14
C MET A 1 22.10 -9.69 25.72
N LEU A 2 21.37 -10.53 24.95
CA LEU A 2 19.93 -10.29 24.70
C LEU A 2 19.06 -10.31 25.96
N GLN A 3 19.43 -11.05 26.98
CA GLN A 3 18.74 -11.07 28.28
C GLN A 3 18.96 -9.80 29.11
N GLU A 4 19.92 -8.96 28.74
CA GLU A 4 20.16 -7.65 29.37
C GLU A 4 19.26 -6.56 28.83
N LEU A 5 18.60 -6.81 27.67
CA LEU A 5 17.54 -5.94 27.19
C LEU A 5 16.39 -5.92 28.20
N ALA A 6 15.94 -4.77 28.60
CA ALA A 6 14.82 -4.62 29.51
C ALA A 6 13.94 -3.47 29.08
N PHE A 7 12.65 -3.72 28.94
CA PHE A 7 11.72 -2.65 28.63
C PHE A 7 11.68 -1.62 29.77
N THR A 8 12.03 -0.39 29.45
CA THR A 8 12.12 0.72 30.45
C THR A 8 10.77 1.36 30.75
N GLY A 9 9.74 1.06 29.95
CA GLY A 9 8.38 1.57 30.12
C GLY A 9 7.49 0.67 30.98
N GLN A 10 6.19 0.97 30.92
CA GLN A 10 5.17 0.15 31.57
C GLN A 10 4.36 -0.60 30.53
N TRP A 11 4.19 -1.91 30.75
CA TRP A 11 3.34 -2.73 29.92
C TRP A 11 1.87 -2.37 30.12
N ARG A 12 1.15 -2.13 29.04
CA ARG A 12 -0.31 -1.95 29.03
C ARG A 12 -1.01 -3.26 29.34
N HIS A 13 -2.26 -3.23 29.79
CA HIS A 13 -2.97 -4.45 30.19
C HIS A 13 -3.02 -5.51 29.09
N TYR A 14 -3.39 -5.13 27.89
CA TYR A 14 -3.43 -6.07 26.77
C TYR A 14 -2.03 -6.61 26.38
N GLN A 15 -0.98 -5.80 26.49
CA GLN A 15 0.39 -6.26 26.25
C GLN A 15 0.80 -7.27 27.31
N LYS A 16 0.51 -6.98 28.58
CA LYS A 16 0.78 -7.90 29.69
C LYS A 16 0.04 -9.21 29.51
N ARG A 17 -1.25 -9.19 29.12
CA ARG A 17 -2.04 -10.38 28.81
C ARG A 17 -1.36 -11.28 27.76
N VAL A 18 -0.84 -10.66 26.67
CA VAL A 18 -0.11 -11.39 25.62
C VAL A 18 1.21 -11.98 26.18
N LEU A 19 1.95 -11.20 26.95
CA LEU A 19 3.22 -11.61 27.53
C LEU A 19 3.05 -12.70 28.61
N ASP A 20 1.97 -12.71 29.36
CA ASP A 20 1.65 -13.72 30.37
C ASP A 20 1.34 -15.09 29.74
N LYS A 21 0.89 -15.13 28.46
CA LYS A 21 0.64 -16.35 27.69
C LYS A 21 1.81 -16.78 26.80
N SER A 22 2.90 -16.03 26.77
CA SER A 22 3.98 -16.19 25.79
C SER A 22 4.62 -17.58 25.79
N ASP A 23 4.73 -18.24 26.95
CA ASP A 23 5.33 -19.58 27.02
C ASP A 23 4.51 -20.61 26.21
N ALA A 24 3.19 -20.47 26.20
CA ALA A 24 2.31 -21.31 25.41
C ALA A 24 2.44 -20.98 23.91
N PHE A 25 2.45 -19.70 23.57
CA PHE A 25 2.56 -19.24 22.17
C PHE A 25 3.90 -19.61 21.53
N MET A 26 4.99 -19.56 22.30
CA MET A 26 6.35 -19.85 21.83
C MET A 26 6.69 -21.35 21.82
N ALA A 27 5.80 -22.23 22.32
CA ALA A 27 6.09 -23.65 22.53
C ALA A 27 6.39 -24.43 21.24
N ASP A 28 5.71 -24.09 20.14
CA ASP A 28 5.92 -24.70 18.82
C ASP A 28 7.01 -24.00 17.99
N GLY A 29 7.59 -22.93 18.53
CA GLY A 29 8.60 -22.11 17.88
C GLY A 29 8.04 -21.08 16.89
N HIS A 30 6.73 -20.88 16.84
CA HIS A 30 6.06 -19.82 16.09
C HIS A 30 5.32 -18.91 17.06
N LEU A 31 5.37 -17.62 16.81
CA LEU A 31 4.56 -16.63 17.49
C LEU A 31 3.96 -15.72 16.45
N HIS A 32 2.65 -15.75 16.32
CA HIS A 32 1.91 -14.95 15.35
C HIS A 32 0.95 -14.01 16.07
N LEU A 33 1.31 -12.72 16.10
CA LEU A 33 0.52 -11.68 16.75
C LEU A 33 -0.13 -10.78 15.72
N VAL A 34 -1.45 -10.73 15.74
CA VAL A 34 -2.25 -9.75 15.01
C VAL A 34 -2.56 -8.59 15.94
N ALA A 35 -2.12 -7.40 15.60
CA ALA A 35 -2.29 -6.26 16.50
C ALA A 35 -2.49 -4.95 15.71
N ALA A 36 -3.57 -4.24 16.02
CA ALA A 36 -3.91 -2.98 15.38
C ALA A 36 -2.79 -1.94 15.49
N PRO A 37 -2.70 -0.98 14.55
CA PRO A 37 -1.74 0.12 14.63
C PRO A 37 -1.86 0.86 15.96
N GLY A 38 -0.74 1.28 16.56
CA GLY A 38 -0.71 1.92 17.86
C GLY A 38 -0.73 0.98 19.08
N SER A 39 -0.91 -0.34 18.88
CA SER A 39 -0.86 -1.34 19.96
C SER A 39 0.53 -1.54 20.56
N GLY A 40 1.60 -1.11 19.89
CA GLY A 40 2.98 -1.35 20.29
C GLY A 40 3.52 -2.71 19.86
N LYS A 41 3.12 -3.21 18.68
CA LYS A 41 3.62 -4.45 18.05
C LYS A 41 5.15 -4.57 18.12
N THR A 42 5.86 -3.53 17.69
CA THR A 42 7.34 -3.49 17.72
C THR A 42 7.90 -3.72 19.11
N THR A 43 7.30 -3.08 20.13
CA THR A 43 7.73 -3.24 21.53
C THR A 43 7.50 -4.68 22.02
N LEU A 44 6.35 -5.29 21.71
CA LEU A 44 6.09 -6.70 21.98
C LEU A 44 7.06 -7.62 21.23
N GLY A 45 7.31 -7.34 19.95
CA GLY A 45 8.26 -8.10 19.12
C GLY A 45 9.66 -8.12 19.73
N ILE A 46 10.18 -6.97 20.20
CA ILE A 46 11.48 -6.89 20.86
C ILE A 46 11.50 -7.74 22.16
N GLU A 47 10.43 -7.68 22.95
CA GLU A 47 10.32 -8.49 24.16
C GLU A 47 10.31 -9.99 23.84
N PHE A 48 9.64 -10.43 22.76
CA PHE A 48 9.68 -11.83 22.33
C PHE A 48 11.07 -12.25 21.82
N ILE A 49 11.77 -11.37 21.08
CA ILE A 49 13.16 -11.59 20.67
C ILE A 49 14.04 -11.81 21.91
N ARG A 50 13.85 -10.97 22.94
CA ARG A 50 14.55 -11.12 24.23
C ARG A 50 14.26 -12.45 24.88
N ARG A 51 13.00 -12.91 24.89
CA ARG A 51 12.57 -14.18 25.49
C ARG A 51 13.11 -15.40 24.73
N PHE A 52 13.13 -15.37 23.40
CA PHE A 52 13.81 -16.41 22.61
C PHE A 52 15.32 -16.43 22.85
N GLY A 53 15.93 -15.28 23.10
CA GLY A 53 17.33 -15.15 23.55
C GLY A 53 18.37 -15.61 22.53
N GLN A 54 18.04 -15.63 21.26
CA GLN A 54 18.88 -16.12 20.16
C GLN A 54 19.20 -14.98 19.17
N PRO A 55 20.34 -15.08 18.42
CA PRO A 55 20.59 -14.13 17.33
C PRO A 55 19.40 -14.04 16.39
N THR A 56 18.98 -12.83 16.09
CA THR A 56 17.71 -12.55 15.41
C THR A 56 17.92 -11.71 14.16
N LEU A 57 17.27 -12.12 13.07
CA LEU A 57 17.04 -11.28 11.89
C LEU A 57 15.62 -10.74 11.91
N ILE A 58 15.48 -9.41 11.89
CA ILE A 58 14.21 -8.71 11.78
C ILE A 58 14.08 -8.23 10.33
N LEU A 59 12.96 -8.54 9.70
CA LEU A 59 12.63 -8.10 8.34
C LEU A 59 11.46 -7.11 8.38
N ALA A 60 11.71 -5.91 7.88
CA ALA A 60 10.75 -4.82 7.78
C ALA A 60 10.37 -4.52 6.32
N PRO A 61 9.17 -4.00 6.03
CA PRO A 61 8.75 -3.69 4.67
C PRO A 61 9.52 -2.51 4.05
N THR A 62 9.87 -1.50 4.83
CA THR A 62 10.53 -0.27 4.36
C THR A 62 11.74 0.12 5.20
N VAL A 63 12.60 0.98 4.66
CA VAL A 63 13.76 1.54 5.37
C VAL A 63 13.32 2.34 6.61
N THR A 64 12.22 3.07 6.51
CA THR A 64 11.66 3.85 7.61
C THR A 64 11.23 2.95 8.77
N ILE A 65 10.52 1.84 8.49
CA ILE A 65 10.11 0.89 9.54
C ILE A 65 11.32 0.16 10.11
N ARG A 66 12.32 -0.19 9.29
CA ARG A 66 13.61 -0.72 9.76
C ARG A 66 14.24 0.22 10.78
N GLN A 67 14.30 1.53 10.49
CA GLN A 67 14.86 2.51 11.41
C GLN A 67 14.02 2.63 12.70
N GLN A 68 12.70 2.60 12.60
CA GLN A 68 11.81 2.60 13.78
C GLN A 68 12.08 1.41 14.72
N TRP A 69 12.42 0.23 14.19
CA TRP A 69 12.83 -0.90 15.01
C TRP A 69 14.12 -0.60 15.78
N VAL A 70 15.15 -0.09 15.09
CA VAL A 70 16.44 0.27 15.70
C VAL A 70 16.24 1.31 16.80
N ASP A 71 15.52 2.40 16.48
CA ASP A 71 15.24 3.49 17.43
C ASP A 71 14.47 2.97 18.65
N ARG A 72 13.50 2.08 18.45
CA ARG A 72 12.71 1.50 19.53
C ARG A 72 13.56 0.60 20.44
N ILE A 73 14.47 -0.20 19.88
CA ILE A 73 15.39 -1.02 20.67
C ILE A 73 16.26 -0.11 21.54
N ILE A 74 16.85 0.92 20.94
CA ILE A 74 17.75 1.86 21.64
C ILE A 74 16.99 2.60 22.75
N GLN A 75 15.90 3.25 22.43
CA GLN A 75 15.18 4.15 23.34
C GLN A 75 14.42 3.43 24.45
N ALA A 76 13.95 2.21 24.21
CA ALA A 76 13.03 1.55 25.11
C ALA A 76 13.58 0.26 25.78
N PHE A 77 14.69 -0.28 25.29
CA PHE A 77 15.22 -1.55 25.81
C PHE A 77 16.70 -1.52 26.21
N LEU A 78 17.45 -0.51 25.77
CA LEU A 78 18.84 -0.34 26.19
C LEU A 78 18.94 0.64 27.36
N SER A 79 19.71 0.26 28.38
CA SER A 79 20.05 1.17 29.50
C SER A 79 21.19 2.11 29.15
N ASP A 80 22.00 1.76 28.16
CA ASP A 80 23.15 2.51 27.65
C ASP A 80 23.15 2.44 26.12
N GLU A 81 22.96 3.58 25.47
CA GLU A 81 22.94 3.70 24.00
C GLU A 81 24.26 3.27 23.37
N SER A 82 25.38 3.34 24.07
CA SER A 82 26.69 2.89 23.57
C SER A 82 26.74 1.39 23.25
N GLN A 83 25.84 0.60 23.82
CA GLN A 83 25.72 -0.84 23.54
C GLN A 83 25.08 -1.11 22.17
N ALA A 84 24.39 -0.14 21.59
CA ALA A 84 23.69 -0.32 20.31
C ALA A 84 24.63 -0.76 19.18
N GLU A 85 25.81 -0.14 19.09
CA GLU A 85 26.80 -0.49 18.06
C GLU A 85 27.30 -1.94 18.17
N GLN A 86 27.29 -2.52 19.37
CA GLN A 86 27.72 -3.90 19.57
C GLN A 86 26.60 -4.92 19.30
N LEU A 87 25.35 -4.55 19.58
CA LEU A 87 24.20 -5.45 19.56
C LEU A 87 23.45 -5.43 18.24
N ILE A 88 23.38 -4.28 17.59
CA ILE A 88 22.49 -4.05 16.43
C ILE A 88 23.31 -3.86 15.17
N SER A 89 22.85 -4.46 14.08
CA SER A 89 23.33 -4.21 12.72
C SER A 89 22.15 -3.92 11.78
N GLN A 90 22.39 -3.07 10.81
CA GLN A 90 21.48 -2.85 9.68
C GLN A 90 22.08 -3.38 8.36
N ASP A 91 23.23 -4.06 8.45
CA ASP A 91 23.96 -4.63 7.31
C ASP A 91 23.94 -6.16 7.36
N LEU A 92 23.35 -6.77 6.33
CA LEU A 92 23.30 -8.23 6.19
C LEU A 92 24.70 -8.88 6.00
N LYS A 93 25.70 -8.10 5.55
CA LYS A 93 27.09 -8.61 5.42
C LYS A 93 27.81 -8.70 6.75
N HIS A 94 27.43 -7.87 7.71
CA HIS A 94 28.02 -7.82 9.05
C HIS A 94 26.94 -7.97 10.13
N PRO A 95 26.27 -9.15 10.19
CA PRO A 95 25.19 -9.37 11.14
C PRO A 95 25.69 -9.36 12.58
N LYS A 96 24.82 -8.94 13.50
CA LYS A 96 25.06 -8.95 14.94
C LYS A 96 23.95 -9.72 15.65
N LEU A 97 23.90 -9.64 16.97
CA LEU A 97 22.86 -10.32 17.76
C LEU A 97 21.44 -9.93 17.34
N ILE A 98 21.23 -8.68 16.95
CA ILE A 98 20.01 -8.23 16.30
C ILE A 98 20.41 -7.59 14.97
N THR A 99 19.96 -8.18 13.88
CA THR A 99 20.14 -7.61 12.54
C THR A 99 18.79 -7.19 12.01
N VAL A 100 18.65 -5.91 11.62
CA VAL A 100 17.40 -5.37 11.08
C VAL A 100 17.60 -5.03 9.61
N ALA A 101 16.84 -5.64 8.73
CA ALA A 101 16.94 -5.44 7.28
C ALA A 101 15.56 -5.28 6.65
N THR A 102 15.50 -4.90 5.38
CA THR A 102 14.26 -4.90 4.61
C THR A 102 14.07 -6.23 3.87
N TYR A 103 12.81 -6.59 3.55
CA TYR A 103 12.52 -7.75 2.71
C TYR A 103 13.23 -7.67 1.36
N GLN A 104 13.35 -6.47 0.82
CA GLN A 104 14.06 -6.24 -0.44
C GLN A 104 15.56 -6.49 -0.31
N ALA A 105 16.19 -6.08 0.79
CA ALA A 105 17.62 -6.36 1.05
C ALA A 105 17.87 -7.87 1.14
N LEU A 106 17.00 -8.62 1.84
CA LEU A 106 17.06 -10.09 1.88
C LEU A 106 16.95 -10.68 0.47
N HIS A 107 15.95 -10.25 -0.31
CA HIS A 107 15.75 -10.73 -1.68
C HIS A 107 16.98 -10.46 -2.56
N SER A 108 17.57 -9.26 -2.46
CA SER A 108 18.76 -8.88 -3.22
C SER A 108 19.98 -9.71 -2.79
N ALA A 109 20.15 -9.96 -1.50
CA ALA A 109 21.23 -10.80 -0.96
C ALA A 109 21.11 -12.27 -1.39
N MET A 110 19.89 -12.82 -1.36
CA MET A 110 19.60 -14.19 -1.81
C MET A 110 19.90 -14.40 -3.29
N ASN A 111 19.68 -13.39 -4.13
CA ASN A 111 19.93 -13.45 -5.56
C ASN A 111 21.31 -12.91 -5.96
N GLN A 112 22.14 -12.48 -5.01
CA GLN A 112 23.49 -11.94 -5.21
C GLN A 112 23.54 -10.79 -6.24
N VAL A 113 22.53 -9.93 -6.24
CA VAL A 113 22.38 -8.82 -7.18
C VAL A 113 22.75 -7.48 -6.56
N VAL A 114 23.10 -6.53 -7.43
CA VAL A 114 23.13 -5.13 -7.09
C VAL A 114 21.70 -4.61 -7.19
N GLY A 115 21.16 -4.14 -6.08
CA GLY A 115 19.80 -3.60 -6.01
C GLY A 115 19.79 -2.19 -5.45
N GLN A 116 18.71 -1.48 -5.75
CA GLN A 116 18.37 -0.24 -5.06
C GLN A 116 17.06 -0.46 -4.32
N SER A 117 16.92 0.11 -3.12
CA SER A 117 15.61 0.16 -2.49
C SER A 117 14.66 0.87 -3.47
N GLN A 118 13.65 0.15 -3.97
CA GLN A 118 12.60 0.80 -4.73
C GLN A 118 11.81 1.64 -3.74
N ALA A 119 11.75 2.94 -3.96
CA ALA A 119 10.66 3.74 -3.45
C ALA A 119 9.37 3.07 -3.98
N GLU A 120 8.47 2.67 -3.08
CA GLU A 120 7.16 2.20 -3.51
C GLU A 120 6.50 3.32 -4.29
N ASP A 121 6.23 3.10 -5.57
CA ASP A 121 5.44 3.86 -6.56
C ASP A 121 5.17 5.37 -6.29
N THR A 122 5.98 6.03 -5.48
CA THR A 122 5.92 7.45 -5.20
C THR A 122 7.18 8.11 -5.74
N ASP A 123 7.04 9.22 -6.47
CA ASP A 123 8.10 10.09 -7.01
C ASP A 123 9.02 10.70 -5.92
N ASP A 124 9.02 10.13 -4.73
CA ASP A 124 9.81 10.63 -3.61
C ASP A 124 11.25 10.10 -3.67
N GLN A 125 12.19 11.02 -3.60
CA GLN A 125 13.59 10.79 -3.27
C GLN A 125 13.74 10.32 -1.80
N ALA A 126 13.04 9.24 -1.42
CA ALA A 126 13.40 8.48 -0.24
C ALA A 126 14.84 8.00 -0.45
N GLU A 127 15.64 8.00 0.59
CA GLU A 127 17.03 7.55 0.54
C GLU A 127 17.11 6.21 -0.19
N ILE A 128 17.54 6.25 -1.45
CA ILE A 128 17.71 5.06 -2.27
C ILE A 128 18.93 4.35 -1.71
N GLU A 129 18.69 3.36 -0.87
CA GLU A 129 19.75 2.52 -0.36
C GLU A 129 20.21 1.59 -1.48
N THR A 130 21.48 1.67 -1.85
CA THR A 130 22.07 0.79 -2.86
C THR A 130 22.68 -0.41 -2.15
N PHE A 131 22.31 -1.60 -2.59
CA PHE A 131 22.87 -2.86 -2.11
C PHE A 131 23.77 -3.47 -3.18
N ASP A 132 24.98 -3.85 -2.81
CA ASP A 132 25.85 -4.68 -3.64
C ASP A 132 26.13 -6.01 -2.94
N PHE A 133 25.40 -7.06 -3.34
CA PHE A 133 25.55 -8.41 -2.80
C PHE A 133 26.24 -9.39 -3.76
N LYS A 134 27.01 -8.87 -4.74
CA LYS A 134 27.82 -9.74 -5.62
C LYS A 134 28.77 -10.63 -4.82
N GLY A 135 28.66 -11.95 -5.01
CA GLY A 135 29.50 -12.92 -4.34
C GLY A 135 29.28 -13.06 -2.83
N PHE A 136 28.25 -12.42 -2.29
CA PHE A 136 27.90 -12.55 -0.87
C PHE A 136 27.13 -13.84 -0.61
N ASP A 137 27.63 -14.65 0.31
CA ASP A 137 26.93 -15.85 0.78
C ASP A 137 26.22 -15.58 2.11
N ILE A 138 24.95 -15.27 2.02
CA ILE A 138 24.08 -14.97 3.16
C ILE A 138 23.95 -16.19 4.08
N PHE A 139 23.91 -17.40 3.53
CA PHE A 139 23.72 -18.61 4.32
C PHE A 139 24.92 -18.90 5.23
N THR A 140 26.13 -18.85 4.68
CA THR A 140 27.37 -19.02 5.46
C THR A 140 27.48 -17.94 6.53
N THR A 141 27.15 -16.68 6.18
CA THR A 141 27.23 -15.55 7.11
C THR A 141 26.29 -15.73 8.31
N PHE A 142 25.02 -16.09 8.07
CA PHE A 142 24.04 -16.25 9.15
C PHE A 142 24.20 -17.57 9.92
N LYS A 143 24.78 -18.61 9.33
CA LYS A 143 25.21 -19.83 10.06
C LYS A 143 26.34 -19.50 11.03
N ALA A 144 27.29 -18.67 10.66
CA ALA A 144 28.42 -18.30 11.50
C ALA A 144 28.00 -17.60 12.82
N ILE A 145 26.91 -16.85 12.81
CA ILE A 145 26.35 -16.22 14.03
C ILE A 145 25.32 -17.10 14.73
N SER A 146 25.09 -18.32 14.25
CA SER A 146 24.07 -19.24 14.80
C SER A 146 22.68 -18.56 14.85
N LEU A 147 22.23 -18.00 13.71
CA LEU A 147 20.91 -17.39 13.61
C LEU A 147 19.83 -18.34 14.15
N GLY A 148 19.06 -17.90 15.13
CA GLY A 148 18.06 -18.73 15.79
C GLY A 148 16.63 -18.19 15.70
N THR A 149 16.45 -16.91 15.40
CA THR A 149 15.13 -16.28 15.33
C THR A 149 14.97 -15.42 14.07
N LEU A 150 13.81 -15.52 13.43
CA LEU A 150 13.39 -14.67 12.33
C LEU A 150 12.12 -13.92 12.72
N CYS A 151 12.17 -12.59 12.71
CA CYS A 151 11.04 -11.73 12.99
C CYS A 151 10.55 -11.06 11.71
N LEU A 152 9.28 -11.25 11.37
CA LEU A 152 8.62 -10.69 10.19
C LEU A 152 7.67 -9.58 10.63
N ASP A 153 7.95 -8.34 10.25
CA ASP A 153 7.06 -7.20 10.50
C ASP A 153 6.24 -6.90 9.25
N GLU A 154 4.93 -6.66 9.44
CA GLU A 154 3.95 -6.42 8.39
C GLU A 154 4.01 -7.47 7.24
N CYS A 155 4.07 -8.74 7.63
CA CYS A 155 4.28 -9.86 6.72
C CYS A 155 3.18 -10.05 5.65
N HIS A 156 2.05 -9.35 5.75
CA HIS A 156 1.00 -9.33 4.73
C HIS A 156 1.38 -8.54 3.47
N HIS A 157 2.36 -7.62 3.53
CA HIS A 157 2.82 -6.82 2.38
C HIS A 157 3.83 -7.52 1.46
N LEU A 158 4.11 -8.80 1.68
CA LEU A 158 5.13 -9.50 0.93
C LEU A 158 4.75 -9.70 -0.55
N ARG A 159 5.58 -9.20 -1.46
CA ARG A 159 5.47 -9.45 -2.91
C ARG A 159 5.84 -10.91 -3.21
N ASN A 160 5.29 -11.48 -4.29
CA ASN A 160 5.51 -12.89 -4.64
C ASN A 160 6.98 -13.30 -4.74
N GLU A 161 7.86 -12.41 -5.21
CA GLU A 161 9.30 -12.69 -5.35
C GLU A 161 10.02 -12.69 -3.99
N TRP A 162 9.61 -11.80 -3.09
CA TRP A 162 10.13 -11.78 -1.71
C TRP A 162 9.68 -13.01 -0.93
N TRP A 163 8.45 -13.48 -1.15
CA TRP A 163 7.96 -14.73 -0.59
C TRP A 163 8.87 -15.91 -0.96
N LYS A 164 9.25 -16.05 -2.24
CA LYS A 164 10.12 -17.13 -2.69
C LYS A 164 11.48 -17.08 -2.01
N SER A 165 12.07 -15.89 -1.89
CA SER A 165 13.35 -15.72 -1.20
C SER A 165 13.23 -16.04 0.29
N LEU A 166 12.17 -15.60 0.95
CA LEU A 166 11.92 -15.89 2.35
C LEU A 166 11.70 -17.40 2.61
N GLU A 167 10.94 -18.08 1.76
CA GLU A 167 10.73 -19.53 1.82
C GLU A 167 12.06 -20.29 1.65
N ALA A 168 12.88 -19.90 0.66
CA ALA A 168 14.19 -20.51 0.44
C ALA A 168 15.15 -20.24 1.61
N PHE A 169 15.12 -19.04 2.18
CA PHE A 169 15.90 -18.69 3.37
C PHE A 169 15.50 -19.58 4.56
N ARG A 170 14.21 -19.70 4.85
CA ARG A 170 13.70 -20.55 5.94
C ARG A 170 14.05 -22.01 5.75
N GLN A 171 13.99 -22.53 4.52
CA GLN A 171 14.38 -23.92 4.23
C GLN A 171 15.85 -24.20 4.56
N ALA A 172 16.74 -23.20 4.41
CA ALA A 172 18.15 -23.33 4.76
C ALA A 172 18.42 -23.26 6.27
N PHE A 173 17.43 -22.81 7.06
CA PHE A 173 17.47 -22.68 8.52
C PHE A 173 16.19 -23.29 9.12
N PRO A 174 16.04 -24.62 9.15
CA PRO A 174 14.79 -25.28 9.53
C PRO A 174 14.41 -25.09 11.01
N ASP A 175 15.40 -24.84 11.88
CA ASP A 175 15.19 -24.71 13.34
C ASP A 175 14.91 -23.27 13.79
N LEU A 176 14.73 -22.32 12.85
CA LEU A 176 14.42 -20.93 13.18
C LEU A 176 13.11 -20.82 13.96
N LYS A 177 13.19 -20.09 15.06
CA LYS A 177 12.00 -19.57 15.74
C LYS A 177 11.43 -18.41 14.94
N MET A 178 10.11 -18.38 14.82
CA MET A 178 9.42 -17.38 14.00
C MET A 178 8.64 -16.42 14.89
N ILE A 179 8.76 -15.12 14.62
CA ILE A 179 7.89 -14.07 15.17
C ILE A 179 7.25 -13.38 13.99
N SER A 180 5.93 -13.44 13.89
CA SER A 180 5.15 -12.81 12.81
C SER A 180 4.25 -11.73 13.40
N LEU A 181 4.44 -10.50 12.96
CA LEU A 181 3.70 -9.34 13.44
C LEU A 181 2.96 -8.69 12.27
N THR A 182 1.67 -8.44 12.44
CA THR A 182 0.87 -7.76 11.42
C THR A 182 -0.32 -7.04 12.03
N ALA A 183 -0.84 -6.04 11.34
CA ALA A 183 -2.11 -5.42 11.68
C ALA A 183 -3.28 -6.04 10.89
N THR A 184 -3.03 -6.49 9.68
CA THR A 184 -4.05 -6.86 8.68
C THR A 184 -3.66 -8.15 7.96
N PRO A 185 -3.89 -9.32 8.57
CA PRO A 185 -3.71 -10.59 7.86
C PRO A 185 -4.56 -10.63 6.58
N PRO A 186 -4.16 -11.36 5.53
CA PRO A 186 -4.86 -11.41 4.26
C PRO A 186 -6.12 -12.30 4.30
N TYR A 187 -7.07 -11.98 5.21
CA TYR A 187 -8.31 -12.76 5.40
C TYR A 187 -9.20 -12.84 4.15
N GLU A 188 -9.21 -11.76 3.34
CA GLU A 188 -10.05 -11.65 2.14
C GLU A 188 -9.33 -12.12 0.86
N GLY A 189 -8.14 -12.69 1.01
CA GLY A 189 -7.33 -13.15 -0.11
C GLY A 189 -7.80 -14.47 -0.72
N ASP A 190 -7.14 -14.86 -1.82
CA ASP A 190 -7.26 -16.19 -2.38
C ASP A 190 -6.89 -17.25 -1.31
N PRO A 191 -7.64 -18.36 -1.16
CA PRO A 191 -7.31 -19.45 -0.25
C PRO A 191 -5.84 -19.93 -0.35
N ALA A 192 -5.27 -19.96 -1.56
CA ALA A 192 -3.87 -20.32 -1.75
C ALA A 192 -2.88 -19.31 -1.13
N LEU A 193 -3.24 -18.03 -1.14
CA LEU A 193 -2.47 -16.97 -0.48
C LEU A 193 -2.55 -17.12 1.05
N TRP A 194 -3.74 -17.39 1.56
CA TRP A 194 -3.95 -17.65 2.99
C TRP A 194 -3.16 -18.85 3.48
N ASP A 195 -3.24 -20.00 2.78
CA ASP A 195 -2.48 -21.21 3.12
C ASP A 195 -0.98 -20.98 3.11
N ARG A 196 -0.48 -20.19 2.16
CA ARG A 196 0.94 -19.82 2.08
C ARG A 196 1.35 -18.94 3.25
N TYR A 197 0.51 -17.98 3.60
CA TYR A 197 0.73 -17.07 4.72
C TYR A 197 0.79 -17.83 6.05
N ILE A 198 -0.17 -18.69 6.34
CA ILE A 198 -0.22 -19.48 7.58
C ILE A 198 0.95 -20.47 7.65
N ARG A 199 1.34 -21.12 6.55
CA ARG A 199 2.53 -21.98 6.53
C ARG A 199 3.83 -21.26 6.90
N MET A 200 3.94 -19.97 6.59
CA MET A 200 5.10 -19.15 6.93
C MET A 200 5.03 -18.60 8.34
N CYS A 201 3.90 -18.02 8.71
CA CYS A 201 3.73 -17.24 9.93
C CYS A 201 3.28 -18.07 11.14
N GLY A 202 2.74 -19.27 10.91
CA GLY A 202 2.03 -20.04 11.93
C GLY A 202 0.57 -19.63 12.09
N GLU A 203 -0.18 -20.38 12.89
CA GLU A 203 -1.53 -19.99 13.30
C GLU A 203 -1.48 -18.71 14.14
N ILE A 204 -2.59 -17.97 14.17
CA ILE A 204 -2.67 -16.72 14.96
C ILE A 204 -2.81 -17.09 16.44
N ASP A 205 -1.83 -16.72 17.25
CA ASP A 205 -1.82 -16.98 18.69
C ASP A 205 -2.68 -16.01 19.47
N GLU A 206 -2.63 -14.72 19.12
CA GLU A 206 -3.37 -13.69 19.84
C GLU A 206 -3.68 -12.50 18.92
N GLU A 207 -4.81 -11.86 19.19
CA GLU A 207 -5.24 -10.65 18.51
C GLU A 207 -5.47 -9.50 19.49
N ILE A 208 -4.91 -8.32 19.18
CA ILE A 208 -5.15 -7.06 19.87
C ILE A 208 -5.99 -6.17 18.98
N THR A 209 -7.27 -6.04 19.32
CA THR A 209 -8.26 -5.38 18.48
C THR A 209 -8.34 -3.86 18.73
N VAL A 210 -8.84 -3.11 17.74
CA VAL A 210 -9.09 -1.67 17.87
C VAL A 210 -10.05 -1.34 19.03
N PRO A 211 -11.18 -2.05 19.23
CA PRO A 211 -12.05 -1.80 20.39
C PRO A 211 -11.36 -1.94 21.74
N GLU A 212 -10.42 -2.90 21.88
CA GLU A 212 -9.63 -3.07 23.11
C GLU A 212 -8.71 -1.87 23.36
N LEU A 213 -8.05 -1.37 22.30
CA LEU A 213 -7.18 -0.19 22.38
C LEU A 213 -7.94 1.08 22.74
N VAL A 214 -9.15 1.25 22.21
CA VAL A 214 -10.03 2.38 22.53
C VAL A 214 -10.50 2.30 24.00
N LYS A 215 -10.90 1.10 24.45
CA LYS A 215 -11.31 0.88 25.83
C LYS A 215 -10.21 1.21 26.84
N GLU A 216 -8.96 0.93 26.51
CA GLU A 216 -7.78 1.24 27.35
C GLU A 216 -7.21 2.65 27.09
N GLU A 217 -7.94 3.51 26.41
CA GLU A 217 -7.55 4.89 26.10
C GLU A 217 -6.19 5.01 25.38
N THR A 218 -5.76 3.92 24.75
CA THR A 218 -4.51 3.86 23.99
C THR A 218 -4.70 4.40 22.57
N LEU A 219 -5.89 4.20 22.02
CA LEU A 219 -6.34 4.74 20.75
C LEU A 219 -7.57 5.61 20.97
N CYS A 220 -7.62 6.76 20.31
CA CYS A 220 -8.81 7.60 20.36
C CYS A 220 -10.01 6.87 19.75
N PRO A 221 -11.22 7.03 20.31
CA PRO A 221 -12.43 6.66 19.62
C PRO A 221 -12.45 7.30 18.23
N HIS A 222 -12.80 6.53 17.22
CA HIS A 222 -12.89 7.03 15.85
C HIS A 222 -14.23 6.65 15.26
N GLN A 223 -14.61 7.38 14.22
CA GLN A 223 -15.79 7.12 13.43
C GLN A 223 -15.42 7.33 11.96
N ASP A 224 -15.71 6.34 11.14
CA ASP A 224 -15.42 6.38 9.71
C ASP A 224 -16.62 6.95 8.95
N TYR A 225 -16.34 7.94 8.10
CA TYR A 225 -17.31 8.51 7.18
C TYR A 225 -16.85 8.29 5.75
N VAL A 226 -17.76 7.82 4.91
CA VAL A 226 -17.51 7.68 3.47
C VAL A 226 -18.16 8.86 2.74
N TYR A 227 -17.33 9.67 2.12
CA TYR A 227 -17.78 10.78 1.28
C TYR A 227 -17.62 10.40 -0.21
N PHE A 228 -18.73 10.39 -0.95
CA PHE A 228 -18.72 10.06 -2.38
C PHE A 228 -18.43 11.29 -3.21
N ALA A 229 -17.24 11.34 -3.82
CA ALA A 229 -16.89 12.36 -4.79
C ALA A 229 -17.37 11.93 -6.19
N PHE A 230 -18.02 12.84 -6.90
CA PHE A 230 -18.42 12.61 -8.29
C PHE A 230 -17.37 13.22 -9.23
N PRO A 231 -17.13 12.60 -10.40
CA PRO A 231 -16.32 13.19 -11.46
C PRO A 231 -16.82 14.58 -11.84
N THR A 232 -15.93 15.43 -12.33
CA THR A 232 -16.34 16.69 -12.92
C THR A 232 -17.19 16.44 -14.17
N LYS A 233 -17.86 17.47 -14.67
CA LYS A 233 -18.71 17.35 -15.86
C LYS A 233 -17.91 16.88 -17.07
N GLU A 234 -16.72 17.42 -17.25
CA GLU A 234 -15.80 17.08 -18.33
C GLU A 234 -15.31 15.63 -18.22
N GLU A 235 -14.99 15.19 -17.00
CA GLU A 235 -14.60 13.81 -16.71
C GLU A 235 -15.76 12.83 -16.96
N GLN A 236 -16.97 13.21 -16.56
CA GLN A 236 -18.17 12.42 -16.79
C GLN A 236 -18.45 12.26 -18.30
N GLU A 237 -18.32 13.34 -19.07
CA GLU A 237 -18.46 13.29 -20.53
C GLU A 237 -17.43 12.35 -21.17
N GLN A 238 -16.19 12.34 -20.68
CA GLN A 238 -15.15 11.40 -21.13
C GLN A 238 -15.49 9.94 -20.79
N LEU A 239 -15.99 9.67 -19.57
CA LEU A 239 -16.41 8.34 -19.13
C LEU A 239 -17.59 7.83 -19.97
N ASP A 240 -18.56 8.71 -20.25
CA ASP A 240 -19.74 8.39 -21.05
C ASP A 240 -19.36 8.08 -22.50
N ALA A 241 -18.50 8.91 -23.10
CA ALA A 241 -17.98 8.68 -24.46
C ALA A 241 -17.22 7.35 -24.56
N PHE A 242 -16.36 7.05 -23.59
CA PHE A 242 -15.65 5.77 -23.53
C PHE A 242 -16.64 4.60 -23.39
N SER A 243 -17.64 4.72 -22.52
CA SER A 243 -18.64 3.69 -22.28
C SER A 243 -19.48 3.44 -23.53
N GLN A 244 -19.88 4.51 -24.25
CA GLN A 244 -20.61 4.40 -25.52
C GLN A 244 -19.77 3.70 -26.58
N GLN A 245 -18.52 4.10 -26.76
CA GLN A 245 -17.61 3.48 -27.74
C GLN A 245 -17.38 1.99 -27.42
N LYS A 246 -17.14 1.66 -26.17
CA LYS A 246 -17.01 0.26 -25.70
C LYS A 246 -18.26 -0.54 -26.04
N ASN A 247 -19.43 -0.04 -25.63
CA ASN A 247 -20.70 -0.74 -25.81
C ASN A 247 -21.02 -0.94 -27.29
N ALA A 248 -20.75 0.05 -28.14
CA ALA A 248 -20.92 -0.07 -29.60
C ALA A 248 -20.03 -1.16 -30.20
N LEU A 249 -18.74 -1.20 -29.83
CA LEU A 249 -17.81 -2.23 -30.29
C LEU A 249 -18.25 -3.63 -29.83
N LEU A 250 -18.62 -3.78 -28.55
CA LEU A 250 -19.05 -5.07 -28.00
C LEU A 250 -20.38 -5.53 -28.62
N GLN A 251 -21.30 -4.61 -28.90
CA GLN A 251 -22.54 -4.90 -29.60
C GLN A 251 -22.25 -5.35 -31.05
N GLN A 252 -21.38 -4.66 -31.75
CA GLN A 252 -20.96 -5.04 -33.11
C GLN A 252 -20.35 -6.44 -33.08
N LEU A 253 -19.37 -6.71 -32.22
CA LEU A 253 -18.71 -8.01 -32.09
C LEU A 253 -19.70 -9.13 -31.76
N THR A 254 -20.55 -8.92 -30.75
CA THR A 254 -21.49 -9.96 -30.32
C THR A 254 -22.66 -10.18 -31.28
N SER A 255 -22.87 -9.29 -32.24
CA SER A 255 -23.86 -9.40 -33.31
C SER A 255 -23.25 -9.83 -34.66
N ASP A 256 -21.92 -9.95 -34.71
CA ASP A 256 -21.21 -10.37 -35.92
C ASP A 256 -21.53 -11.85 -36.23
N PRO A 257 -22.16 -12.15 -37.39
CA PRO A 257 -22.44 -13.53 -37.79
C PRO A 257 -21.17 -14.38 -37.94
N LEU A 258 -20.04 -13.78 -38.36
CA LEU A 258 -18.77 -14.49 -38.49
C LEU A 258 -18.22 -14.90 -37.14
N PHE A 259 -18.29 -14.03 -36.12
CA PHE A 259 -17.91 -14.36 -34.76
C PHE A 259 -18.73 -15.53 -34.21
N CYS A 260 -20.06 -15.47 -34.40
CA CYS A 260 -20.96 -16.56 -34.00
C CYS A 260 -20.61 -17.87 -34.72
N GLN A 261 -20.35 -17.82 -36.03
CA GLN A 261 -19.99 -18.97 -36.84
C GLN A 261 -18.65 -19.59 -36.41
N HIS A 262 -17.65 -18.77 -36.12
CA HIS A 262 -16.36 -19.24 -35.63
C HIS A 262 -16.51 -19.97 -34.29
N LEU A 263 -17.31 -19.44 -33.37
CA LEU A 263 -17.56 -20.07 -32.07
C LEU A 263 -18.38 -21.38 -32.23
N GLN A 264 -19.37 -21.41 -33.10
CA GLN A 264 -20.18 -22.60 -33.32
C GLN A 264 -19.35 -23.75 -33.95
N ASN A 265 -18.41 -23.43 -34.81
CA ASN A 265 -17.57 -24.40 -35.55
C ASN A 265 -16.18 -24.57 -34.91
N CYS A 266 -15.97 -24.11 -33.68
CA CYS A 266 -14.66 -24.17 -33.01
C CYS A 266 -14.24 -25.61 -32.68
N GLN A 267 -12.95 -25.85 -32.55
CA GLN A 267 -12.38 -27.18 -32.28
C GLN A 267 -12.87 -27.73 -30.92
N ALA A 268 -13.10 -26.88 -29.94
CA ALA A 268 -13.66 -27.28 -28.66
C ALA A 268 -15.01 -27.97 -28.76
N LEU A 269 -15.85 -27.57 -29.75
CA LEU A 269 -17.18 -28.14 -29.98
C LEU A 269 -17.23 -29.21 -31.09
N SER A 270 -16.16 -29.37 -31.85
CA SER A 270 -16.08 -30.39 -32.93
C SER A 270 -15.68 -31.78 -32.46
N GLY A 271 -15.25 -31.92 -31.19
CA GLY A 271 -14.72 -33.16 -30.62
C GLY A 271 -13.24 -33.39 -30.93
N GLN A 272 -12.52 -32.40 -31.43
CA GLN A 272 -11.07 -32.46 -31.67
C GLN A 272 -10.26 -32.24 -30.40
N ILE A 273 -10.86 -31.59 -29.39
CA ILE A 273 -10.28 -31.40 -28.07
C ILE A 273 -10.80 -32.47 -27.14
N SER A 274 -9.91 -33.06 -26.32
CA SER A 274 -10.29 -34.12 -25.39
C SER A 274 -11.13 -33.59 -24.24
N ASP A 275 -11.98 -34.43 -23.67
CA ASP A 275 -12.84 -34.06 -22.53
C ASP A 275 -11.99 -33.66 -21.31
N ASP A 276 -10.84 -34.32 -21.07
CA ASP A 276 -9.90 -33.96 -20.00
C ASP A 276 -9.31 -32.56 -20.19
N GLU A 277 -8.94 -32.20 -21.40
CA GLU A 277 -8.45 -30.86 -21.70
C GLU A 277 -9.52 -29.77 -21.54
N LEU A 278 -10.76 -30.06 -21.96
CA LEU A 278 -11.89 -29.15 -21.74
C LEU A 278 -12.20 -28.96 -20.26
N LEU A 279 -12.03 -30.01 -19.45
CA LEU A 279 -12.25 -29.97 -18.00
C LEU A 279 -11.10 -29.33 -17.22
N ASN A 280 -9.90 -29.24 -17.77
CA ASN A 280 -8.81 -28.48 -17.17
C ASN A 280 -9.07 -26.98 -17.17
N GLU A 281 -9.82 -26.45 -18.13
CA GLU A 281 -10.16 -25.02 -18.25
C GLU A 281 -11.67 -24.82 -18.47
N PRO A 282 -12.53 -25.31 -17.56
CA PRO A 282 -13.97 -25.40 -17.77
C PRO A 282 -14.64 -24.03 -17.94
N LYS A 283 -14.01 -22.96 -17.43
CA LYS A 283 -14.53 -21.59 -17.55
C LYS A 283 -14.64 -21.11 -19.01
N TYR A 284 -13.68 -21.49 -19.89
CA TYR A 284 -13.70 -21.08 -21.30
C TYR A 284 -14.73 -21.85 -22.10
N LEU A 285 -14.89 -23.14 -21.82
CA LEU A 285 -15.98 -23.93 -22.39
C LEU A 285 -17.34 -23.36 -21.95
N SER A 286 -17.50 -23.11 -20.64
CA SER A 286 -18.72 -22.51 -20.09
C SER A 286 -19.05 -21.18 -20.77
N ALA A 287 -18.08 -20.28 -20.91
CA ALA A 287 -18.26 -18.99 -21.56
C ALA A 287 -18.73 -19.13 -23.01
N THR A 288 -18.15 -20.08 -23.75
CA THR A 288 -18.55 -20.39 -25.14
C THR A 288 -20.01 -20.87 -25.21
N LEU A 289 -20.39 -21.83 -24.38
CA LEU A 289 -21.76 -22.37 -24.37
C LEU A 289 -22.79 -21.31 -23.94
N ILE A 290 -22.46 -20.49 -22.94
CA ILE A 290 -23.30 -19.38 -22.45
C ILE A 290 -23.53 -18.36 -23.56
N PHE A 291 -22.46 -17.99 -24.28
CA PHE A 291 -22.56 -17.07 -25.42
C PHE A 291 -23.47 -17.63 -26.53
N LEU A 292 -23.18 -18.83 -27.02
CA LEU A 292 -23.96 -19.47 -28.10
C LEU A 292 -25.44 -19.58 -27.71
N ARG A 293 -25.73 -20.02 -26.49
CA ARG A 293 -27.10 -20.07 -25.99
C ARG A 293 -27.78 -18.70 -25.97
N SER A 294 -27.05 -17.63 -25.60
CA SER A 294 -27.59 -16.27 -25.59
C SER A 294 -27.99 -15.78 -26.97
N LYS A 295 -27.39 -16.36 -28.02
CA LYS A 295 -27.68 -16.09 -29.44
C LYS A 295 -28.70 -17.07 -30.05
N GLY A 296 -29.23 -18.01 -29.26
CA GLY A 296 -30.14 -19.03 -29.76
C GLY A 296 -29.47 -20.05 -30.70
N ILE A 297 -28.14 -20.19 -30.60
CA ILE A 297 -27.36 -21.14 -31.41
C ILE A 297 -27.28 -22.45 -30.63
N ASP A 298 -27.69 -23.53 -31.27
CA ASP A 298 -27.65 -24.87 -30.68
C ASP A 298 -26.22 -25.43 -30.69
N PHE A 299 -25.93 -26.21 -29.67
CA PHE A 299 -24.67 -26.94 -29.52
C PHE A 299 -24.93 -28.34 -28.95
N PRO A 300 -24.01 -29.33 -29.13
CA PRO A 300 -24.20 -30.68 -28.63
C PRO A 300 -24.37 -30.72 -27.10
N LYS A 301 -25.44 -31.32 -26.62
CA LYS A 301 -25.79 -31.39 -25.20
C LYS A 301 -24.70 -32.02 -24.33
N ARG A 302 -23.88 -32.91 -24.91
CA ARG A 302 -22.76 -33.57 -24.22
C ARG A 302 -21.83 -32.59 -23.50
N PHE A 303 -21.60 -31.38 -24.06
CA PHE A 303 -20.71 -30.39 -23.45
C PHE A 303 -21.31 -29.76 -22.18
N GLN A 304 -22.62 -29.57 -22.15
CA GLN A 304 -23.31 -29.13 -20.95
C GLN A 304 -23.32 -30.25 -19.89
N ASP A 305 -23.50 -31.49 -20.31
CA ASP A 305 -23.46 -32.65 -19.43
C ASP A 305 -22.04 -32.88 -18.88
N LEU A 306 -20.99 -32.66 -19.71
CA LEU A 306 -19.59 -32.71 -19.32
C LEU A 306 -19.26 -31.70 -18.18
N LEU A 307 -19.83 -30.50 -18.23
CA LEU A 307 -19.69 -29.49 -17.18
C LEU A 307 -20.54 -29.77 -15.95
N GLY A 308 -21.36 -30.83 -15.93
CA GLY A 308 -22.31 -31.13 -14.84
C GLY A 308 -23.38 -30.06 -14.66
N ALA A 309 -23.56 -29.17 -15.64
CA ALA A 309 -24.45 -28.02 -15.52
C ALA A 309 -25.90 -28.35 -15.94
N LYS A 310 -26.80 -28.44 -14.98
CA LYS A 310 -28.24 -28.60 -15.28
C LYS A 310 -28.80 -27.40 -16.05
N LYS A 311 -28.31 -26.21 -15.77
CA LYS A 311 -28.71 -24.96 -16.44
C LYS A 311 -27.48 -24.02 -16.53
N LEU A 312 -27.26 -23.45 -17.72
CA LEU A 312 -26.24 -22.44 -17.91
C LEU A 312 -26.75 -21.09 -17.36
N PRO A 313 -25.88 -20.26 -16.76
CA PRO A 313 -26.23 -18.91 -16.32
C PRO A 313 -26.58 -17.98 -17.49
N ALA A 314 -27.14 -16.82 -17.18
CA ALA A 314 -27.38 -15.78 -18.16
C ALA A 314 -26.04 -15.21 -18.69
N PHE A 315 -26.04 -14.82 -19.95
CA PHE A 315 -24.87 -14.14 -20.53
C PHE A 315 -24.69 -12.76 -19.92
N THR A 316 -23.47 -12.48 -19.47
CA THR A 316 -23.05 -11.20 -18.91
C THR A 316 -21.74 -10.72 -19.55
N LEU A 317 -21.34 -9.50 -19.24
CA LEU A 317 -20.07 -8.93 -19.71
C LEU A 317 -18.87 -9.72 -19.18
N ASP A 318 -18.95 -10.26 -17.97
CA ASP A 318 -17.91 -11.12 -17.38
C ASP A 318 -17.70 -12.38 -18.21
N TRP A 319 -18.79 -13.02 -18.66
CA TRP A 319 -18.70 -14.18 -19.52
C TRP A 319 -18.10 -13.87 -20.89
N LEU A 320 -18.37 -12.67 -21.43
CA LEU A 320 -17.73 -12.22 -22.67
C LEU A 320 -16.22 -11.96 -22.45
N GLU A 321 -15.84 -11.39 -21.31
CA GLU A 321 -14.44 -11.19 -20.94
C GLU A 321 -13.70 -12.52 -20.87
N ILE A 322 -14.27 -13.52 -20.18
CA ILE A 322 -13.72 -14.88 -20.09
C ILE A 322 -13.62 -15.52 -21.47
N LEU A 323 -14.66 -15.41 -22.30
CA LEU A 323 -14.66 -15.95 -23.66
C LEU A 323 -13.53 -15.37 -24.51
N LEU A 324 -13.41 -14.04 -24.55
CA LEU A 324 -12.36 -13.36 -25.31
C LEU A 324 -10.97 -13.64 -24.75
N GLN A 325 -10.83 -13.78 -23.43
CA GLN A 325 -9.58 -14.16 -22.79
C GLN A 325 -9.12 -15.57 -23.23
N GLY A 326 -10.04 -16.52 -23.25
CA GLY A 326 -9.77 -17.88 -23.73
C GLY A 326 -9.38 -17.90 -25.22
N LEU A 327 -10.20 -17.22 -26.02
CA LEU A 327 -10.08 -17.17 -27.48
C LEU A 327 -8.76 -16.53 -27.95
N LEU A 328 -8.32 -15.46 -27.31
CA LEU A 328 -7.14 -14.68 -27.76
C LEU A 328 -5.83 -15.08 -27.08
N PHE A 329 -5.87 -15.61 -25.84
CA PHE A 329 -4.63 -15.71 -25.06
C PHE A 329 -4.42 -17.04 -24.34
N GLN A 330 -5.46 -17.72 -23.87
CA GLN A 330 -5.28 -18.90 -23.01
C GLN A 330 -5.40 -20.21 -23.75
N VAL A 331 -6.45 -20.36 -24.56
CA VAL A 331 -6.75 -21.57 -25.31
C VAL A 331 -7.10 -21.25 -26.79
N PRO A 332 -6.28 -20.45 -27.51
CA PRO A 332 -6.60 -20.01 -28.86
C PRO A 332 -6.79 -21.20 -29.81
N HIS A 333 -6.10 -22.31 -29.61
CA HIS A 333 -6.23 -23.53 -30.38
C HIS A 333 -7.61 -24.19 -30.29
N TRP A 334 -8.39 -23.90 -29.24
CA TRP A 334 -9.78 -24.38 -29.15
C TRP A 334 -10.68 -23.72 -30.21
N TYR A 335 -10.36 -22.49 -30.61
CA TYR A 335 -11.17 -21.67 -31.48
C TYR A 335 -10.65 -21.66 -32.94
N ASN A 336 -9.35 -21.76 -33.11
CA ASN A 336 -8.67 -21.78 -34.40
C ASN A 336 -9.18 -20.71 -35.37
N LEU A 337 -9.18 -19.46 -34.90
CA LEU A 337 -9.63 -18.32 -35.70
C LEU A 337 -8.72 -18.12 -36.92
N PRO A 338 -9.27 -17.65 -38.05
CA PRO A 338 -8.45 -17.16 -39.15
C PRO A 338 -7.52 -16.04 -38.68
N GLU A 339 -6.25 -16.09 -39.06
CA GLU A 339 -5.22 -15.15 -38.59
C GLU A 339 -5.59 -13.68 -38.83
N GLU A 340 -6.20 -13.37 -39.96
CA GLU A 340 -6.64 -12.01 -40.30
C GLU A 340 -7.78 -11.55 -39.36
N TYR A 341 -8.72 -12.42 -39.03
CA TYR A 341 -9.82 -12.11 -38.14
C TYR A 341 -9.32 -11.90 -36.71
N GLU A 342 -8.42 -12.75 -36.24
CA GLU A 342 -7.80 -12.62 -34.92
C GLU A 342 -7.02 -11.30 -34.79
N LYS A 343 -6.20 -10.95 -35.80
CA LYS A 343 -5.45 -9.67 -35.81
C LYS A 343 -6.37 -8.47 -35.79
N GLN A 344 -7.45 -8.50 -36.56
CA GLN A 344 -8.44 -7.43 -36.60
C GLN A 344 -9.11 -7.28 -35.25
N LEU A 345 -9.58 -8.37 -34.63
CA LEU A 345 -10.22 -8.37 -33.33
C LEU A 345 -9.28 -7.83 -32.23
N LEU A 346 -8.02 -8.28 -32.25
CA LEU A 346 -6.99 -7.77 -31.35
C LEU A 346 -6.74 -6.27 -31.53
N HIS A 347 -6.71 -5.80 -32.78
CA HIS A 347 -6.52 -4.38 -33.08
C HIS A 347 -7.68 -3.53 -32.54
N GLU A 348 -8.92 -3.94 -32.81
CA GLU A 348 -10.12 -3.22 -32.38
C GLU A 348 -10.23 -3.14 -30.84
N LEU A 349 -10.00 -4.27 -30.15
CA LEU A 349 -10.03 -4.32 -28.69
C LEU A 349 -8.89 -3.49 -28.06
N LYS A 350 -7.68 -3.49 -28.63
CA LYS A 350 -6.57 -2.65 -28.19
C LYS A 350 -6.86 -1.17 -28.43
N ALA A 351 -7.39 -0.80 -29.58
CA ALA A 351 -7.76 0.58 -29.91
C ALA A 351 -8.81 1.13 -28.93
N ALA A 352 -9.75 0.28 -28.51
CA ALA A 352 -10.72 0.60 -27.48
C ALA A 352 -10.18 0.51 -26.02
N SER A 353 -8.87 0.25 -25.86
CA SER A 353 -8.23 0.08 -24.52
C SER A 353 -8.85 -1.04 -23.67
N LEU A 354 -9.40 -2.07 -24.31
CA LEU A 354 -10.03 -3.22 -23.65
C LEU A 354 -9.07 -4.40 -23.41
N ILE A 355 -7.79 -4.24 -23.79
CA ILE A 355 -6.71 -5.18 -23.53
C ILE A 355 -5.58 -4.46 -22.80
N ASP A 356 -5.18 -4.97 -21.63
CA ASP A 356 -3.96 -4.58 -20.91
C ASP A 356 -2.97 -5.76 -20.94
N ARG A 357 -1.85 -5.57 -21.65
CA ARG A 357 -0.85 -6.63 -21.94
C ARG A 357 -1.50 -7.82 -22.68
N LYS A 358 -1.70 -8.94 -21.98
CA LYS A 358 -2.36 -10.16 -22.49
C LYS A 358 -3.65 -10.48 -21.70
N GLN A 359 -4.29 -9.46 -21.15
CA GLN A 359 -5.53 -9.61 -20.39
C GLN A 359 -6.64 -8.77 -21.03
N VAL A 360 -7.77 -9.40 -21.31
CA VAL A 360 -9.00 -8.73 -21.70
C VAL A 360 -9.64 -8.09 -20.47
N LYS A 361 -10.07 -6.83 -20.56
CA LYS A 361 -10.61 -6.01 -19.46
C LYS A 361 -11.87 -5.27 -19.95
N LEU A 362 -13.01 -5.97 -19.92
CA LEU A 362 -14.29 -5.41 -20.34
C LEU A 362 -15.06 -4.81 -19.16
N VAL A 363 -14.97 -5.43 -17.98
CA VAL A 363 -15.70 -5.05 -16.77
C VAL A 363 -14.97 -3.92 -16.05
N ARG A 364 -13.69 -4.14 -15.72
CA ARG A 364 -12.83 -3.13 -15.11
C ARG A 364 -11.76 -2.70 -16.11
N ASN A 365 -11.75 -1.43 -16.45
CA ASN A 365 -10.83 -0.88 -17.44
C ASN A 365 -9.84 0.09 -16.79
N LYS A 366 -8.55 -0.16 -16.99
CA LYS A 366 -7.46 0.64 -16.43
C LYS A 366 -7.57 2.15 -16.76
N LYS A 367 -8.07 2.49 -17.96
CA LYS A 367 -8.25 3.90 -18.35
C LYS A 367 -9.36 4.58 -17.55
N GLN A 368 -10.48 3.88 -17.33
CA GLN A 368 -11.57 4.38 -16.48
C GLN A 368 -11.13 4.47 -15.02
N ASP A 369 -10.46 3.42 -14.50
CA ASP A 369 -9.95 3.40 -13.14
C ASP A 369 -8.95 4.54 -12.90
N LEU A 370 -8.04 4.79 -13.86
CA LEU A 370 -7.09 5.89 -13.77
C LEU A 370 -7.80 7.25 -13.74
N LEU A 371 -8.78 7.48 -14.62
CA LEU A 371 -9.54 8.72 -14.67
C LEU A 371 -10.32 8.94 -13.36
N LEU A 372 -10.97 7.90 -12.83
CA LEU A 372 -11.69 7.98 -11.56
C LEU A 372 -10.75 8.17 -10.36
N ASN A 373 -9.60 7.49 -10.36
CA ASN A 373 -8.61 7.63 -9.29
C ASN A 373 -7.98 9.03 -9.26
N GLN A 374 -7.83 9.66 -10.41
CA GLN A 374 -7.27 11.01 -10.56
C GLN A 374 -8.34 12.09 -10.74
N SER A 375 -9.61 11.80 -10.49
CA SER A 375 -10.71 12.75 -10.69
C SER A 375 -10.57 13.99 -9.82
N LEU A 376 -10.66 15.16 -10.44
CA LEU A 376 -10.68 16.47 -9.76
C LEU A 376 -11.92 16.65 -8.87
N GLY A 377 -12.94 15.82 -9.04
CA GLY A 377 -14.07 15.74 -8.12
C GLY A 377 -13.65 15.49 -6.68
N LYS A 378 -12.55 14.73 -6.46
CA LYS A 378 -11.97 14.50 -5.13
C LYS A 378 -11.43 15.78 -4.49
N LEU A 379 -10.90 16.70 -5.30
CA LEU A 379 -10.43 18.00 -4.83
C LEU A 379 -11.61 18.83 -4.27
N ASN A 380 -12.73 18.85 -5.00
CA ASN A 380 -13.95 19.49 -4.55
C ASN A 380 -14.49 18.85 -3.26
N ALA A 381 -14.49 17.52 -3.18
CA ALA A 381 -14.91 16.80 -1.98
C ALA A 381 -14.09 17.18 -0.74
N VAL A 382 -12.78 17.23 -0.84
CA VAL A 382 -11.91 17.63 0.29
C VAL A 382 -12.16 19.08 0.69
N ARG A 383 -12.41 19.97 -0.26
CA ARG A 383 -12.76 21.37 0.02
C ARG A 383 -14.09 21.49 0.76
N GLU A 384 -15.12 20.75 0.35
CA GLU A 384 -16.42 20.74 1.02
C GLU A 384 -16.33 20.13 2.44
N ILE A 385 -15.56 19.06 2.61
CA ILE A 385 -15.28 18.49 3.93
C ILE A 385 -14.58 19.53 4.82
N PHE A 386 -13.53 20.18 4.32
CA PHE A 386 -12.84 21.24 5.05
C PHE A 386 -13.81 22.35 5.49
N LYS A 387 -14.64 22.83 4.59
CA LYS A 387 -15.61 23.87 4.86
C LYS A 387 -16.59 23.47 5.97
N ALA A 388 -17.16 22.27 5.88
CA ALA A 388 -18.09 21.74 6.86
C ALA A 388 -17.44 21.57 8.25
N GLU A 389 -16.25 20.97 8.30
CA GLU A 389 -15.51 20.77 9.53
C GLU A 389 -15.06 22.09 10.16
N TYR A 390 -14.61 23.05 9.34
CA TYR A 390 -14.23 24.37 9.84
C TYR A 390 -15.43 25.15 10.40
N GLN A 391 -16.60 25.05 9.77
CA GLN A 391 -17.84 25.64 10.28
C GLN A 391 -18.26 25.03 11.63
N ALA A 392 -18.05 23.71 11.80
CA ALA A 392 -18.42 23.01 13.02
C ALA A 392 -17.42 23.24 14.18
N LEU A 393 -16.13 23.21 13.90
CA LEU A 393 -15.06 23.17 14.92
C LEU A 393 -14.32 24.51 15.07
N GLY A 394 -14.36 25.38 14.08
CA GLY A 394 -13.68 26.67 14.08
C GLY A 394 -12.18 26.54 14.40
N SER A 395 -11.71 27.26 15.39
CA SER A 395 -10.30 27.24 15.83
C SER A 395 -9.84 25.90 16.42
N GLN A 396 -10.77 25.01 16.75
CA GLN A 396 -10.43 23.68 17.27
C GLN A 396 -10.15 22.65 16.17
N LEU A 397 -10.40 22.97 14.90
CA LEU A 397 -10.15 22.06 13.79
C LEU A 397 -8.69 21.62 13.75
N ARG A 398 -8.49 20.33 13.67
CA ARG A 398 -7.20 19.68 13.38
C ARG A 398 -7.45 18.64 12.31
N GLN A 399 -7.11 18.97 11.07
CA GLN A 399 -7.37 18.10 9.92
C GLN A 399 -6.07 17.66 9.26
N LEU A 400 -5.97 16.37 8.98
CA LEU A 400 -4.90 15.77 8.20
C LEU A 400 -5.49 15.27 6.88
N VAL A 401 -4.91 15.69 5.76
CA VAL A 401 -5.26 15.20 4.42
C VAL A 401 -4.09 14.37 3.89
N LEU A 402 -4.34 13.10 3.62
CA LEU A 402 -3.37 12.18 3.02
C LEU A 402 -3.69 12.01 1.54
N THR A 403 -2.65 12.03 0.69
CA THR A 403 -2.78 11.88 -0.76
C THR A 403 -1.56 11.17 -1.33
N ASP A 404 -1.73 10.48 -2.47
CA ASP A 404 -0.71 9.60 -3.04
C ASP A 404 0.34 10.31 -3.91
N TYR A 405 0.09 11.56 -4.34
CA TYR A 405 0.92 12.25 -5.33
C TYR A 405 1.37 13.63 -4.85
N ILE A 406 2.63 13.99 -5.14
CA ILE A 406 3.20 15.30 -4.81
C ILE A 406 2.92 16.32 -5.92
N ARG A 407 3.18 15.97 -7.17
CA ARG A 407 3.02 16.83 -8.37
C ARG A 407 3.76 18.16 -8.23
N GLN A 408 5.09 18.09 -8.26
CA GLN A 408 5.98 19.25 -8.10
C GLN A 408 5.80 20.33 -9.19
N ASP A 409 5.36 19.94 -10.39
CA ASP A 409 5.04 20.82 -11.51
C ASP A 409 3.98 21.89 -11.17
N PHE A 410 3.10 21.60 -10.21
CA PHE A 410 2.12 22.56 -9.74
C PHE A 410 2.68 23.63 -8.80
N GLU A 411 3.90 23.52 -8.28
CA GLU A 411 4.50 24.44 -7.31
C GLU A 411 4.53 25.90 -7.84
N VAL A 412 4.82 26.09 -9.11
CA VAL A 412 4.92 27.42 -9.75
C VAL A 412 3.57 28.15 -9.82
N HIS A 413 2.46 27.42 -9.69
CA HIS A 413 1.10 27.93 -9.74
C HIS A 413 0.49 28.21 -8.36
N LEU A 414 1.22 27.93 -7.28
CA LEU A 414 0.75 28.23 -5.93
C LEU A 414 0.64 29.73 -5.74
N GLY A 415 -0.53 30.19 -5.27
CA GLY A 415 -0.84 31.61 -5.10
C GLY A 415 -1.44 32.29 -6.34
N ASP A 416 -1.38 31.68 -7.51
CA ASP A 416 -2.04 32.16 -8.72
C ASP A 416 -3.54 31.83 -8.65
N LYS A 417 -4.39 32.89 -8.56
CA LYS A 417 -5.84 32.73 -8.44
C LYS A 417 -6.51 32.15 -9.69
N ASP A 418 -5.88 32.34 -10.84
CA ASP A 418 -6.43 31.95 -12.14
C ASP A 418 -5.93 30.56 -12.58
N ALA A 419 -4.94 29.99 -11.86
CA ALA A 419 -4.44 28.66 -12.16
C ALA A 419 -5.53 27.60 -11.99
N GLN A 420 -5.72 26.82 -13.06
CA GLN A 420 -6.66 25.71 -13.07
C GLN A 420 -6.00 24.44 -12.55
N PHE A 421 -6.77 23.65 -11.81
CA PHE A 421 -6.34 22.32 -11.39
C PHE A 421 -6.51 21.34 -12.54
N THR A 422 -5.42 20.71 -12.97
CA THR A 422 -5.42 19.71 -14.05
C THR A 422 -5.16 18.30 -13.55
N GLN A 423 -4.56 18.17 -12.37
CA GLN A 423 -4.18 16.88 -11.77
C GLN A 423 -4.28 16.95 -10.25
N LEU A 424 -4.55 15.79 -9.64
CA LEU A 424 -4.49 15.64 -8.19
C LEU A 424 -3.04 15.53 -7.71
N GLY A 425 -2.78 16.13 -6.57
CA GLY A 425 -1.52 16.07 -5.85
C GLY A 425 -1.60 16.92 -4.59
N VAL A 426 -0.67 16.73 -3.65
CA VAL A 426 -0.67 17.45 -2.37
C VAL A 426 -0.71 18.96 -2.56
N LEU A 427 0.00 19.49 -3.57
CA LEU A 427 0.04 20.92 -3.86
C LEU A 427 -1.28 21.44 -4.43
N SER A 428 -1.99 20.66 -5.23
CA SER A 428 -3.33 21.00 -5.73
C SER A 428 -4.35 21.04 -4.57
N TYR A 429 -4.29 20.09 -3.65
CA TYR A 429 -5.12 20.11 -2.45
C TYR A 429 -4.78 21.30 -1.56
N PHE A 430 -3.50 21.57 -1.33
CA PHE A 430 -3.06 22.74 -0.56
C PHE A 430 -3.63 24.03 -1.12
N GLU A 431 -3.45 24.27 -2.42
CA GLU A 431 -3.93 25.52 -3.05
C GLU A 431 -5.46 25.62 -3.03
N SER A 432 -6.16 24.51 -3.26
CA SER A 432 -7.63 24.48 -3.20
C SER A 432 -8.16 24.86 -1.81
N ILE A 433 -7.58 24.28 -0.76
CA ILE A 433 -7.97 24.55 0.62
C ILE A 433 -7.51 25.96 1.03
N ARG A 434 -6.32 26.39 0.61
CA ARG A 434 -5.84 27.75 0.86
C ARG A 434 -6.79 28.81 0.29
N ARG A 435 -7.25 28.64 -0.96
CA ARG A 435 -8.23 29.55 -1.57
C ARG A 435 -9.53 29.61 -0.76
N GLU A 436 -10.07 28.45 -0.37
CA GLU A 436 -11.28 28.36 0.47
C GLU A 436 -11.04 28.97 1.85
N SER A 437 -9.85 28.81 2.42
CA SER A 437 -9.51 29.36 3.74
C SER A 437 -9.46 30.88 3.77
N LEU A 438 -9.14 31.54 2.65
CA LEU A 438 -9.12 32.99 2.55
C LEU A 438 -10.53 33.62 2.66
N GLU A 439 -11.57 32.84 2.46
CA GLU A 439 -12.97 33.26 2.64
C GLU A 439 -13.40 33.23 4.12
N GLN A 440 -12.59 32.63 4.99
CA GLN A 440 -12.89 32.51 6.41
C GLN A 440 -12.45 33.77 7.16
N ALA A 441 -13.20 34.14 8.20
CA ALA A 441 -12.86 35.28 9.05
C ALA A 441 -11.51 35.18 9.75
N THR A 442 -11.08 33.93 10.06
CA THR A 442 -9.78 33.63 10.65
C THR A 442 -9.20 32.43 9.90
N PRO A 443 -8.38 32.66 8.88
CA PRO A 443 -7.79 31.56 8.11
C PRO A 443 -7.00 30.60 9.01
N PRO A 444 -7.19 29.26 8.85
CA PRO A 444 -6.41 28.27 9.57
C PRO A 444 -4.95 28.26 9.11
N ALA A 445 -4.06 27.82 9.96
CA ALA A 445 -2.68 27.51 9.60
C ALA A 445 -2.64 26.24 8.77
N ILE A 446 -2.10 26.30 7.55
CA ILE A 446 -2.02 25.17 6.62
C ILE A 446 -0.55 24.85 6.37
N ALA A 447 -0.17 23.58 6.39
CA ALA A 447 1.17 23.14 6.03
C ALA A 447 1.14 21.96 5.06
N VAL A 448 2.20 21.81 4.28
CA VAL A 448 2.45 20.65 3.42
C VAL A 448 3.66 19.90 3.95
N LEU A 449 3.55 18.60 4.04
CA LEU A 449 4.61 17.73 4.51
C LEU A 449 4.75 16.52 3.58
N THR A 450 5.86 16.46 2.87
CA THR A 450 6.22 15.32 2.01
C THR A 450 7.69 14.99 2.20
N GLY A 451 8.14 13.88 1.64
CA GLY A 451 9.58 13.54 1.64
C GLY A 451 10.46 14.59 0.97
N SER A 452 9.94 15.30 -0.04
CA SER A 452 10.72 16.24 -0.86
C SER A 452 10.33 17.71 -0.69
N ILE A 453 9.11 18.00 -0.25
CA ILE A 453 8.58 19.36 -0.11
C ILE A 453 7.98 19.55 1.29
N VAL A 454 8.45 20.58 1.97
CA VAL A 454 7.84 21.05 3.22
C VAL A 454 7.50 22.52 3.06
N ILE A 455 6.21 22.85 3.16
CA ILE A 455 5.69 24.22 3.13
C ILE A 455 5.02 24.50 4.48
N ILE A 456 5.40 25.58 5.12
CA ILE A 456 4.86 25.99 6.41
C ILE A 456 4.30 27.40 6.33
N PRO A 457 3.30 27.74 7.14
CA PRO A 457 2.94 29.13 7.34
C PRO A 457 4.09 29.83 8.08
N THR A 458 4.35 31.07 7.72
CA THR A 458 5.53 31.84 8.22
C THR A 458 5.52 32.01 9.73
N VAL A 459 4.34 32.01 10.36
CA VAL A 459 4.22 32.02 11.83
C VAL A 459 4.88 30.80 12.51
N ALA A 460 5.11 29.71 11.77
CA ALA A 460 5.77 28.50 12.28
C ALA A 460 7.30 28.61 12.34
N LYS A 461 7.87 29.59 11.66
CA LYS A 461 9.33 29.71 11.46
C LYS A 461 10.09 29.69 12.77
N SER A 462 9.75 30.61 13.69
CA SER A 462 10.46 30.74 14.98
C SER A 462 10.47 29.43 15.77
N ARG A 463 9.37 28.69 15.74
CA ARG A 463 9.28 27.41 16.47
C ARG A 463 10.14 26.32 15.87
N LEU A 464 10.24 26.25 14.54
CA LEU A 464 11.14 25.30 13.88
C LEU A 464 12.61 25.64 14.14
N GLU A 465 12.95 26.93 14.16
CA GLU A 465 14.30 27.40 14.49
C GLU A 465 14.71 27.05 15.92
N GLU A 466 13.78 27.12 16.88
CA GLU A 466 14.00 26.66 18.25
C GLU A 466 14.25 25.15 18.36
N LEU A 467 13.55 24.35 17.55
CA LEU A 467 13.61 22.88 17.61
C LEU A 467 14.83 22.31 16.88
N LEU A 468 15.21 22.91 15.76
CA LEU A 468 16.19 22.34 14.84
C LEU A 468 17.48 23.15 14.70
N GLY A 469 17.52 24.40 15.24
CA GLY A 469 18.59 25.35 15.04
C GLY A 469 18.41 26.19 13.78
N SER A 470 18.56 27.50 13.88
CA SER A 470 18.37 28.44 12.77
C SER A 470 19.43 28.30 11.67
N ASP A 471 20.62 27.84 12.02
CA ASP A 471 21.75 27.62 11.12
C ASP A 471 21.59 26.40 10.21
N ARG A 472 20.73 25.47 10.58
CA ARG A 472 20.44 24.26 9.81
C ARG A 472 19.25 24.41 8.84
N LEU A 473 18.48 25.48 8.95
CA LEU A 473 17.26 25.70 8.18
C LEU A 473 17.48 26.71 7.06
N THR A 474 16.98 26.40 5.88
CA THR A 474 16.93 27.32 4.74
C THR A 474 15.49 27.53 4.30
N TYR A 475 15.17 28.76 3.94
CA TYR A 475 13.83 29.17 3.55
C TYR A 475 13.80 29.70 2.12
N GLN A 476 12.78 29.36 1.37
CA GLN A 476 12.59 29.74 -0.02
C GLN A 476 11.15 30.21 -0.24
N SER A 477 10.95 31.10 -1.20
CA SER A 477 9.62 31.48 -1.68
C SER A 477 8.96 30.28 -2.38
N VAL A 478 7.63 30.25 -2.39
CA VAL A 478 6.81 29.17 -2.95
C VAL A 478 5.88 29.74 -4.01
N GLY A 479 6.13 29.43 -5.26
CA GLY A 479 5.30 29.92 -6.38
C GLY A 479 5.12 31.44 -6.35
N GLN A 480 3.88 31.90 -6.34
CA GLN A 480 3.46 33.30 -6.23
C GLN A 480 2.95 33.66 -4.82
N LEU A 481 3.11 32.75 -3.83
CA LEU A 481 2.71 33.03 -2.45
C LEU A 481 3.60 34.09 -1.81
N SER A 482 3.00 34.92 -0.96
CA SER A 482 3.74 35.88 -0.15
C SER A 482 4.65 35.15 0.84
N PRO A 483 5.95 35.51 0.93
CA PRO A 483 6.85 34.99 1.96
C PRO A 483 6.39 35.32 3.40
N ASP A 484 5.54 36.34 3.56
CA ASP A 484 4.97 36.67 4.86
C ASP A 484 3.87 35.69 5.29
N ASP A 485 3.31 34.94 4.33
CA ASP A 485 2.27 33.95 4.59
C ASP A 485 2.84 32.53 4.64
N PHE A 486 3.68 32.14 3.65
CA PHE A 486 4.16 30.77 3.50
C PHE A 486 5.62 30.71 3.05
N LEU A 487 6.34 29.71 3.58
CA LEU A 487 7.75 29.45 3.28
C LEU A 487 7.95 27.97 2.96
N LYS A 488 8.74 27.69 1.94
CA LYS A 488 9.31 26.36 1.70
C LYS A 488 10.55 26.19 2.55
N VAL A 489 10.63 25.10 3.30
CA VAL A 489 11.70 24.83 4.26
C VAL A 489 12.53 23.65 3.79
N ARG A 490 13.84 23.79 3.94
CA ARG A 490 14.80 22.68 3.79
C ARG A 490 15.71 22.64 5.00
N LEU A 491 16.02 21.43 5.45
CA LEU A 491 16.98 21.18 6.51
C LEU A 491 18.32 20.72 5.92
N VAL A 492 19.42 21.29 6.38
CA VAL A 492 20.76 20.78 6.06
C VAL A 492 21.00 19.53 6.92
N GLY A 493 21.04 18.37 6.30
CA GLY A 493 21.13 17.08 6.97
C GLY A 493 19.93 16.17 6.66
N SER A 494 19.41 15.48 7.65
CA SER A 494 18.30 14.53 7.48
C SER A 494 16.96 15.26 7.34
N GLN A 495 16.28 15.05 6.21
CA GLN A 495 14.91 15.54 6.00
C GLN A 495 13.93 14.91 7.02
N HIS A 496 14.25 13.74 7.53
CA HIS A 496 13.48 13.06 8.56
C HIS A 496 13.35 13.89 9.85
N ASP A 497 14.40 14.59 10.26
CA ASP A 497 14.36 15.47 11.45
C ASP A 497 13.35 16.61 11.26
N LEU A 498 13.27 17.18 10.05
CA LEU A 498 12.31 18.22 9.72
C LEU A 498 10.86 17.70 9.76
N VAL A 499 10.62 16.54 9.14
CA VAL A 499 9.32 15.87 9.15
C VAL A 499 8.89 15.58 10.60
N THR A 500 9.79 15.07 11.41
CA THR A 500 9.55 14.76 12.82
C THR A 500 9.23 16.02 13.63
N ALA A 501 9.96 17.13 13.43
CA ALA A 501 9.73 18.39 14.12
C ALA A 501 8.36 19.00 13.77
N VAL A 502 8.01 19.04 12.47
CA VAL A 502 6.71 19.54 12.00
C VAL A 502 5.57 18.67 12.56
N THR A 503 5.69 17.35 12.45
CA THR A 503 4.68 16.40 12.93
C THR A 503 4.51 16.47 14.47
N SER A 504 5.62 16.57 15.21
CA SER A 504 5.59 16.71 16.68
C SER A 504 4.93 18.01 17.09
N SER A 505 5.19 19.11 16.39
CA SER A 505 4.56 20.40 16.62
C SER A 505 3.05 20.33 16.37
N PHE A 506 2.63 19.66 15.31
CA PHE A 506 1.22 19.42 15.00
C PHE A 506 0.53 18.58 16.10
N LYS A 507 1.16 17.48 16.54
CA LYS A 507 0.65 16.59 17.59
C LYS A 507 0.55 17.29 18.95
N LYS A 508 1.51 18.12 19.33
CA LYS A 508 1.48 18.88 20.59
C LYS A 508 0.31 19.87 20.64
N GLY A 509 -0.07 20.46 19.52
CA GLY A 509 -1.30 21.26 19.42
C GLY A 509 -2.59 20.45 19.64
N LEU A 510 -2.54 19.12 19.56
CA LEU A 510 -3.67 18.22 19.84
C LEU A 510 -3.78 17.83 21.33
N SER A 511 -2.70 17.92 22.12
CA SER A 511 -2.71 17.49 23.52
C SER A 511 -3.16 18.61 24.44
N LYS A 512 -4.27 18.42 25.15
CA LYS A 512 -4.77 19.33 26.20
C LYS A 512 -3.87 19.40 27.44
N SER A 513 -2.80 18.59 27.51
CA SER A 513 -1.96 18.42 28.69
C SER A 513 -0.63 19.19 28.68
N SER A 514 -0.30 19.91 27.61
CA SER A 514 0.89 20.74 27.58
C SER A 514 0.60 22.08 28.25
N LEU A 515 1.32 22.38 29.34
CA LEU A 515 1.26 23.63 30.10
C LEU A 515 1.63 24.88 29.27
N GLU A 516 2.13 24.69 28.06
CA GLU A 516 2.33 25.75 27.09
C GLU A 516 1.77 25.28 25.73
N PRO A 517 0.63 25.84 25.25
CA PRO A 517 0.16 25.61 23.90
C PRO A 517 1.23 26.09 22.91
N SER A 518 1.57 25.26 21.94
CA SER A 518 2.46 25.70 20.85
C SER A 518 1.76 26.84 20.09
N PRO A 519 2.28 28.07 20.07
CA PRO A 519 1.64 29.21 19.41
C PRO A 519 1.36 28.96 17.93
N PHE A 520 1.99 27.95 17.35
CA PHE A 520 1.84 27.53 15.96
C PHE A 520 0.46 26.94 15.63
N TRP A 521 -0.15 26.21 16.59
CA TRP A 521 -1.44 25.54 16.38
C TRP A 521 -2.54 26.01 17.35
N GLU A 522 -2.40 27.18 17.97
CA GLU A 522 -3.45 27.80 18.78
C GLU A 522 -4.72 28.09 18.00
N LYS A 523 -4.56 28.33 16.67
CA LYS A 523 -5.64 28.46 15.71
C LYS A 523 -5.92 27.13 15.01
N ALA A 524 -7.03 27.04 14.28
CA ALA A 524 -7.31 25.88 13.44
C ALA A 524 -6.08 25.53 12.60
N GLY A 525 -5.72 24.24 12.57
CA GLY A 525 -4.54 23.76 11.85
C GLY A 525 -4.86 22.63 10.89
N MET A 526 -4.24 22.66 9.75
CA MET A 526 -4.35 21.61 8.74
C MET A 526 -2.97 21.20 8.25
N LEU A 527 -2.74 19.91 8.19
CA LEU A 527 -1.55 19.31 7.63
C LEU A 527 -1.94 18.49 6.39
N LEU A 528 -1.31 18.80 5.26
CA LEU A 528 -1.41 17.99 4.05
C LEU A 528 -0.12 17.21 3.91
N ALA A 529 -0.24 15.88 3.79
CA ALA A 529 0.90 15.00 3.60
C ALA A 529 0.62 14.06 2.44
N SER A 530 1.66 13.72 1.68
CA SER A 530 1.61 12.54 0.82
C SER A 530 1.80 11.31 1.70
N THR A 531 1.18 10.21 1.34
CA THR A 531 1.48 8.89 1.92
C THR A 531 2.95 8.59 1.67
N LEU A 532 3.71 8.51 2.75
CA LEU A 532 5.14 8.20 2.75
C LEU A 532 5.37 6.74 2.37
#